data_f88afccd8192012f68b7f88216d0523d
#
_entry.id   f88afccd8192012f68b7f88216d0523d
#
_cell.length_a   1.000
_cell.length_b   1.000
_cell.length_c   1.000
_cell.angle_alpha   90.00
_cell.angle_beta   90.00
_cell.angle_gamma   90.00
#
_symmetry.space_group_name_H-M   'P 1'
#
loop_
_entity.id
_entity.type
_entity.pdbx_description
1 polymer ?
#
loop_
_entity_poly.entity_id
_entity_poly.type
_entity_poly.pdbx_seq_one_letter_code
_entity_poly.pdbx_strand_id
1 'polypeptide(L)'
;KLFVPFRCIASDVYNKKPLVLSKGDLGDAVRASMSFPFVFKPIEIDSTLAYDGGIYNNFPTEVMREDFHPDVIIGSVVAANPGKPKENDLMSQLENMIMQKTDYSIPDSLGIVMTFKYDDVNLLDFDRLQELHDIGYNRTLNMMDSIKSRVHRRVNADNVRLRRLVFRSNLPQFTFRDIIIEGANAQQQAYIKKEFHDEEHEVFTYEDLKRGYFRLLADNMISEIVPHAVYDSESDLYELHLKVKMEDNFSVRLGGSVSTTSSNQIYLGIGYQNLNYYSKEITFDGQLGKIYNNAQLMGKIDLPTNIPTSFRFIASISTFDYYKKDKLFSRNDKPSFNSKDERFVKLMVALPFLANKRAEFSLGYGQLEDNYFQSSVIDFDKDRSDRSTYKLLGGSIGFYGSTLNTRQYATKGYLEKLIAQV
;
A
#
# COMPACT_ATOMS: atom_id res chain seq x y z
N LYS A 1 -27.51 -4.16 -13.85
CA LYS A 1 -27.70 -5.50 -14.47
C LYS A 1 -26.50 -5.77 -15.38
N LEU A 2 -25.91 -6.98 -15.29
CA LEU A 2 -24.76 -7.36 -16.13
C LEU A 2 -25.22 -7.88 -17.50
N PHE A 3 -24.35 -7.73 -18.51
CA PHE A 3 -24.61 -8.26 -19.86
C PHE A 3 -24.66 -9.80 -19.88
N VAL A 4 -23.79 -10.43 -19.09
CA VAL A 4 -23.78 -11.87 -18.84
C VAL A 4 -24.09 -12.10 -17.36
N PRO A 5 -25.02 -13.02 -17.01
CA PRO A 5 -25.25 -13.39 -15.62
C PRO A 5 -23.96 -13.87 -14.96
N PHE A 6 -23.74 -13.49 -13.69
CA PHE A 6 -22.51 -13.74 -12.97
C PHE A 6 -22.79 -14.19 -11.53
N ARG A 7 -21.96 -15.06 -11.02
CA ARG A 7 -21.90 -15.46 -9.61
C ARG A 7 -20.45 -15.38 -9.15
N CYS A 8 -20.28 -15.03 -7.90
CA CYS A 8 -19.00 -14.99 -7.23
C CYS A 8 -19.10 -15.77 -5.93
N ILE A 9 -18.06 -16.52 -5.58
CA ILE A 9 -18.04 -17.27 -4.33
C ILE A 9 -17.08 -16.57 -3.37
N ALA A 10 -17.54 -16.34 -2.17
CA ALA A 10 -16.74 -15.94 -1.03
C ALA A 10 -16.89 -16.96 0.09
N SER A 11 -16.17 -16.80 1.19
CA SER A 11 -16.19 -17.69 2.33
C SER A 11 -16.52 -16.95 3.62
N ASP A 12 -17.54 -17.40 4.32
CA ASP A 12 -17.85 -17.05 5.70
C ASP A 12 -17.07 -17.98 6.63
N VAL A 13 -15.90 -17.50 7.10
CA VAL A 13 -15.01 -18.30 7.93
C VAL A 13 -15.57 -18.53 9.33
N TYR A 14 -16.40 -17.60 9.83
CA TYR A 14 -17.06 -17.77 11.13
C TYR A 14 -18.07 -18.92 11.13
N ASN A 15 -18.97 -18.95 10.13
CA ASN A 15 -19.98 -20.00 10.00
C ASN A 15 -19.50 -21.22 9.19
N LYS A 16 -18.26 -21.19 8.66
CA LYS A 16 -17.62 -22.28 7.88
C LYS A 16 -18.44 -22.71 6.66
N LYS A 17 -18.92 -21.76 5.89
CA LYS A 17 -19.73 -22.02 4.69
C LYS A 17 -19.35 -21.11 3.52
N PRO A 18 -19.57 -21.57 2.27
CA PRO A 18 -19.46 -20.70 1.12
C PRO A 18 -20.61 -19.68 1.09
N LEU A 19 -20.31 -18.49 0.57
CA LEU A 19 -21.26 -17.42 0.27
C LEU A 19 -21.38 -17.28 -1.25
N VAL A 20 -22.58 -17.50 -1.79
CA VAL A 20 -22.87 -17.30 -3.21
C VAL A 20 -23.36 -15.87 -3.42
N LEU A 21 -22.50 -15.03 -4.00
CA LEU A 21 -22.78 -13.62 -4.24
C LEU A 21 -23.45 -13.47 -5.62
N SER A 22 -24.73 -13.14 -5.62
CA SER A 22 -25.58 -13.04 -6.82
C SER A 22 -26.16 -11.64 -7.03
N LYS A 23 -26.03 -10.76 -6.03
CA LYS A 23 -26.56 -9.39 -5.97
C LYS A 23 -25.63 -8.50 -5.17
N GLY A 24 -25.88 -7.19 -5.14
CA GLY A 24 -25.05 -6.22 -4.46
C GLY A 24 -23.99 -5.61 -5.38
N ASP A 25 -22.98 -4.99 -4.80
CA ASP A 25 -21.88 -4.38 -5.54
C ASP A 25 -20.95 -5.45 -6.15
N LEU A 26 -20.68 -5.31 -7.45
CA LEU A 26 -19.83 -6.26 -8.17
C LEU A 26 -18.36 -6.17 -7.72
N GLY A 27 -17.88 -4.97 -7.44
CA GLY A 27 -16.52 -4.75 -6.97
C GLY A 27 -16.27 -5.41 -5.63
N ASP A 28 -17.22 -5.28 -4.70
CA ASP A 28 -17.15 -5.92 -3.39
C ASP A 28 -17.23 -7.45 -3.51
N ALA A 29 -18.11 -7.97 -4.36
CA ALA A 29 -18.22 -9.40 -4.59
C ALA A 29 -16.93 -10.01 -5.15
N VAL A 30 -16.32 -9.36 -6.16
CA VAL A 30 -15.03 -9.80 -6.73
C VAL A 30 -13.91 -9.67 -5.71
N ARG A 31 -13.86 -8.55 -4.96
CA ARG A 31 -12.86 -8.35 -3.92
C ARG A 31 -12.96 -9.39 -2.81
N ALA A 32 -14.17 -9.72 -2.36
CA ALA A 32 -14.39 -10.76 -1.37
C ALA A 32 -13.86 -12.12 -1.86
N SER A 33 -14.20 -12.47 -3.12
CA SER A 33 -13.82 -13.74 -3.74
C SER A 33 -12.30 -13.93 -3.91
N MET A 34 -11.51 -12.85 -3.88
CA MET A 34 -10.06 -12.88 -3.99
C MET A 34 -9.33 -12.49 -2.69
N SER A 35 -10.06 -12.30 -1.59
CA SER A 35 -9.49 -11.90 -0.30
C SER A 35 -8.85 -13.09 0.43
N PHE A 36 -7.70 -13.55 -0.10
CA PHE A 36 -6.96 -14.66 0.48
C PHE A 36 -6.45 -14.30 1.88
N PRO A 37 -6.70 -15.14 2.90
CA PRO A 37 -6.27 -14.87 4.28
C PRO A 37 -4.77 -14.58 4.38
N PHE A 38 -4.40 -13.65 5.27
CA PHE A 38 -3.04 -13.18 5.54
C PHE A 38 -2.38 -12.38 4.41
N VAL A 39 -2.90 -12.40 3.19
CA VAL A 39 -2.42 -11.61 2.05
C VAL A 39 -3.27 -10.36 1.85
N PHE A 40 -4.59 -10.53 1.86
CA PHE A 40 -5.55 -9.43 1.69
C PHE A 40 -6.46 -9.29 2.91
N LYS A 41 -6.88 -8.04 3.18
CA LYS A 41 -7.89 -7.79 4.20
C LYS A 41 -9.25 -8.34 3.72
N PRO A 42 -10.01 -9.02 4.61
CA PRO A 42 -11.38 -9.42 4.30
C PRO A 42 -12.26 -8.20 4.04
N ILE A 43 -13.37 -8.42 3.35
CA ILE A 43 -14.39 -7.40 3.13
C ILE A 43 -15.67 -7.77 3.86
N GLU A 44 -16.37 -6.78 4.40
CA GLU A 44 -17.68 -6.99 5.02
C GLU A 44 -18.79 -6.97 3.97
N ILE A 45 -19.53 -8.06 3.86
CA ILE A 45 -20.72 -8.19 3.01
C ILE A 45 -21.90 -8.62 3.88
N ASP A 46 -22.95 -7.83 3.91
CA ASP A 46 -24.14 -8.07 4.74
C ASP A 46 -23.78 -8.43 6.21
N SER A 47 -22.90 -7.62 6.83
CA SER A 47 -22.38 -7.78 8.20
C SER A 47 -21.59 -9.08 8.45
N THR A 48 -21.13 -9.73 7.38
CA THR A 48 -20.28 -10.92 7.44
C THR A 48 -18.91 -10.61 6.85
N LEU A 49 -17.83 -10.93 7.59
CA LEU A 49 -16.46 -10.86 7.05
C LEU A 49 -16.25 -11.98 6.03
N ALA A 50 -16.19 -11.59 4.76
CA ALA A 50 -16.01 -12.45 3.63
C ALA A 50 -14.55 -12.56 3.21
N TYR A 51 -14.11 -13.78 2.99
CA TYR A 51 -12.78 -14.16 2.53
C TYR A 51 -12.87 -14.87 1.18
N ASP A 52 -11.71 -15.22 0.62
CA ASP A 52 -11.58 -15.95 -0.65
C ASP A 52 -12.48 -17.19 -0.70
N GLY A 53 -13.24 -17.31 -1.80
CA GLY A 53 -14.17 -18.42 -2.01
C GLY A 53 -13.50 -19.78 -2.09
N GLY A 54 -12.23 -19.81 -2.49
CA GLY A 54 -11.43 -21.03 -2.58
C GLY A 54 -11.24 -21.78 -1.25
N ILE A 55 -11.52 -21.13 -0.12
CA ILE A 55 -11.46 -21.80 1.19
C ILE A 55 -12.47 -22.93 1.30
N TYR A 56 -13.73 -22.71 0.85
CA TYR A 56 -14.82 -23.69 1.01
C TYR A 56 -15.40 -24.20 -0.31
N ASN A 57 -15.32 -23.43 -1.41
CA ASN A 57 -15.82 -23.84 -2.71
C ASN A 57 -15.03 -23.17 -3.84
N ASN A 58 -13.90 -23.77 -4.20
CA ASN A 58 -13.01 -23.27 -5.25
C ASN A 58 -13.43 -23.63 -6.67
N PHE A 59 -14.45 -24.50 -6.84
CA PHE A 59 -14.95 -24.93 -8.15
C PHE A 59 -16.47 -25.14 -8.09
N PRO A 60 -17.31 -24.07 -8.14
CA PRO A 60 -18.73 -24.08 -7.80
C PRO A 60 -19.62 -24.64 -8.91
N THR A 61 -19.44 -25.90 -9.28
CA THR A 61 -20.25 -26.59 -10.31
C THR A 61 -21.73 -26.72 -9.94
N GLU A 62 -22.04 -26.93 -8.66
CA GLU A 62 -23.42 -26.99 -8.19
C GLU A 62 -24.12 -25.64 -8.38
N VAL A 63 -23.49 -24.54 -8.00
CA VAL A 63 -24.04 -23.19 -8.19
C VAL A 63 -24.28 -22.91 -9.67
N MET A 64 -23.37 -23.34 -10.55
CA MET A 64 -23.56 -23.19 -11.99
C MET A 64 -24.77 -23.99 -12.48
N ARG A 65 -24.96 -25.21 -12.02
CA ARG A 65 -26.09 -26.04 -12.39
C ARG A 65 -27.43 -25.50 -11.90
N GLU A 66 -27.48 -25.12 -10.63
CA GLU A 66 -28.72 -24.70 -9.97
C GLU A 66 -29.20 -23.33 -10.44
N ASP A 67 -28.29 -22.37 -10.60
CA ASP A 67 -28.65 -20.99 -10.95
C ASP A 67 -28.84 -20.75 -12.44
N PHE A 68 -28.13 -21.51 -13.29
CA PHE A 68 -28.07 -21.21 -14.73
C PHE A 68 -28.64 -22.34 -15.62
N HIS A 69 -28.75 -23.55 -15.11
CA HIS A 69 -29.26 -24.71 -15.84
C HIS A 69 -28.62 -24.87 -17.25
N PRO A 70 -27.29 -24.87 -17.35
CA PRO A 70 -26.60 -24.85 -18.64
C PRO A 70 -26.66 -26.21 -19.35
N ASP A 71 -26.70 -26.19 -20.68
CA ASP A 71 -26.59 -27.41 -21.50
C ASP A 71 -25.18 -28.02 -21.42
N VAL A 72 -24.14 -27.16 -21.29
CA VAL A 72 -22.74 -27.57 -21.21
C VAL A 72 -22.00 -26.66 -20.23
N ILE A 73 -21.22 -27.24 -19.34
CA ILE A 73 -20.31 -26.52 -18.43
C ILE A 73 -18.90 -26.64 -18.96
N ILE A 74 -18.18 -25.50 -19.04
CA ILE A 74 -16.77 -25.46 -19.33
C ILE A 74 -16.06 -25.01 -18.06
N GLY A 75 -15.36 -25.90 -17.39
CA GLY A 75 -14.57 -25.62 -16.20
C GLY A 75 -13.11 -25.30 -16.52
N SER A 76 -12.58 -24.24 -15.91
CA SER A 76 -11.17 -23.88 -15.99
C SER A 76 -10.54 -23.97 -14.60
N VAL A 77 -9.58 -24.87 -14.42
CA VAL A 77 -8.94 -25.15 -13.14
C VAL A 77 -7.47 -24.77 -13.22
N VAL A 78 -7.07 -23.75 -12.45
CA VAL A 78 -5.69 -23.29 -12.31
C VAL A 78 -5.11 -23.57 -10.92
N ALA A 79 -5.95 -24.07 -10.00
CA ALA A 79 -5.59 -24.40 -8.63
C ALA A 79 -5.55 -25.92 -8.42
N ALA A 80 -4.92 -26.35 -7.36
CA ALA A 80 -4.94 -27.72 -6.87
C ALA A 80 -5.31 -27.73 -5.39
N ASN A 81 -5.79 -28.86 -4.89
CA ASN A 81 -5.94 -29.02 -3.45
C ASN A 81 -4.57 -28.90 -2.74
N PRO A 82 -4.51 -28.33 -1.54
CA PRO A 82 -3.27 -28.26 -0.79
C PRO A 82 -2.60 -29.62 -0.67
N GLY A 83 -1.31 -29.66 -0.93
CA GLY A 83 -0.49 -30.84 -0.73
C GLY A 83 -0.27 -31.15 0.77
N LYS A 84 0.56 -32.15 1.07
CA LYS A 84 0.93 -32.40 2.46
C LYS A 84 1.67 -31.17 3.05
N PRO A 85 1.29 -30.73 4.25
CA PRO A 85 1.94 -29.57 4.88
C PRO A 85 3.43 -29.85 5.08
N LYS A 86 4.26 -28.84 4.83
CA LYS A 86 5.72 -28.92 5.03
C LYS A 86 6.07 -28.38 6.41
N GLU A 87 6.98 -29.07 7.11
CA GLU A 87 7.37 -28.75 8.51
C GLU A 87 7.88 -27.31 8.68
N ASN A 88 8.62 -26.78 7.71
CA ASN A 88 9.26 -25.47 7.77
C ASN A 88 8.51 -24.40 6.93
N ASP A 89 7.28 -24.66 6.51
CA ASP A 89 6.48 -23.76 5.68
C ASP A 89 5.14 -23.48 6.37
N LEU A 90 5.11 -22.37 7.13
CA LEU A 90 3.95 -21.95 7.90
C LEU A 90 2.73 -21.70 6.99
N MET A 91 2.93 -21.16 5.78
CA MET A 91 1.83 -20.90 4.85
C MET A 91 1.17 -22.20 4.40
N SER A 92 1.96 -23.20 4.02
CA SER A 92 1.48 -24.52 3.65
C SER A 92 0.70 -25.21 4.79
N GLN A 93 1.13 -25.01 6.04
CA GLN A 93 0.40 -25.52 7.21
C GLN A 93 -0.93 -24.80 7.41
N LEU A 94 -0.97 -23.47 7.30
CA LEU A 94 -2.17 -22.67 7.43
C LEU A 94 -3.18 -22.98 6.31
N GLU A 95 -2.73 -23.10 5.07
CA GLU A 95 -3.58 -23.53 3.95
C GLU A 95 -4.29 -24.86 4.25
N ASN A 96 -3.53 -25.86 4.72
CA ASN A 96 -4.10 -27.17 5.07
C ASN A 96 -5.09 -27.13 6.25
N MET A 97 -4.95 -26.14 7.14
CA MET A 97 -5.87 -25.97 8.27
C MET A 97 -7.18 -25.26 7.89
N ILE A 98 -7.11 -24.36 6.91
CA ILE A 98 -8.22 -23.46 6.57
C ILE A 98 -8.99 -23.96 5.35
N MET A 99 -8.30 -24.40 4.29
CA MET A 99 -8.90 -24.76 3.03
C MET A 99 -9.53 -26.14 3.06
N GLN A 100 -10.75 -26.24 2.56
CA GLN A 100 -11.39 -27.53 2.30
C GLN A 100 -10.94 -28.11 0.96
N LYS A 101 -10.96 -29.46 0.86
CA LYS A 101 -10.68 -30.12 -0.41
C LYS A 101 -11.84 -29.88 -1.37
N THR A 102 -11.51 -29.42 -2.56
CA THR A 102 -12.45 -29.14 -3.63
C THR A 102 -12.47 -30.31 -4.62
N ASP A 103 -13.67 -30.73 -5.06
CA ASP A 103 -13.82 -31.61 -6.20
C ASP A 103 -13.81 -30.79 -7.50
N TYR A 104 -12.76 -30.94 -8.29
CA TYR A 104 -12.60 -30.26 -9.57
C TYR A 104 -13.15 -31.05 -10.76
N SER A 105 -14.01 -32.04 -10.54
CA SER A 105 -14.58 -32.84 -11.60
C SER A 105 -15.90 -32.26 -12.12
N ILE A 106 -16.17 -32.48 -13.38
CA ILE A 106 -17.47 -32.32 -14.02
C ILE A 106 -17.81 -33.64 -14.70
N PRO A 107 -19.00 -34.22 -14.48
CA PRO A 107 -19.41 -35.41 -15.21
C PRO A 107 -19.32 -35.21 -16.73
N ASP A 108 -18.84 -36.19 -17.45
CA ASP A 108 -18.64 -36.10 -18.92
C ASP A 108 -19.89 -35.73 -19.68
N SER A 109 -21.09 -36.12 -19.16
CA SER A 109 -22.37 -35.74 -19.73
C SER A 109 -22.71 -34.26 -19.59
N LEU A 110 -22.11 -33.57 -18.65
CA LEU A 110 -22.42 -32.16 -18.31
C LEU A 110 -21.39 -31.17 -18.83
N GLY A 111 -20.17 -31.58 -19.10
CA GLY A 111 -19.17 -30.60 -19.51
C GLY A 111 -17.75 -31.08 -19.74
N ILE A 112 -16.84 -30.13 -19.75
CA ILE A 112 -15.40 -30.31 -19.96
C ILE A 112 -14.64 -29.58 -18.87
N VAL A 113 -13.64 -30.23 -18.28
CA VAL A 113 -12.68 -29.59 -17.36
C VAL A 113 -11.34 -29.39 -18.07
N MET A 114 -10.89 -28.15 -18.06
CA MET A 114 -9.55 -27.77 -18.52
C MET A 114 -8.67 -27.52 -17.30
N THR A 115 -7.67 -28.37 -17.07
CA THR A 115 -6.75 -28.22 -15.94
C THR A 115 -5.42 -27.66 -16.43
N PHE A 116 -4.99 -26.56 -15.82
CA PHE A 116 -3.71 -25.91 -16.10
C PHE A 116 -2.83 -26.00 -14.85
N LYS A 117 -1.67 -26.64 -14.98
CA LYS A 117 -0.70 -26.75 -13.89
C LYS A 117 0.46 -25.79 -14.15
N TYR A 118 0.81 -25.04 -13.13
CA TYR A 118 1.93 -24.09 -13.12
C TYR A 118 2.75 -24.38 -11.87
N ASP A 119 3.86 -25.12 -12.02
CA ASP A 119 4.68 -25.56 -10.89
C ASP A 119 5.60 -24.45 -10.36
N ASP A 120 5.81 -23.39 -11.15
CA ASP A 120 6.75 -22.29 -10.91
C ASP A 120 6.07 -20.93 -10.74
N VAL A 121 4.77 -20.89 -10.46
CA VAL A 121 3.99 -19.66 -10.32
C VAL A 121 3.49 -19.53 -8.89
N ASN A 122 3.76 -18.37 -8.29
CA ASN A 122 3.26 -18.00 -6.97
C ASN A 122 2.01 -17.14 -7.05
N LEU A 123 1.25 -17.07 -5.96
CA LEU A 123 0.00 -16.31 -5.85
C LEU A 123 0.14 -14.82 -6.22
N LEU A 124 1.33 -14.23 -6.04
CA LEU A 124 1.59 -12.80 -6.23
C LEU A 124 2.44 -12.47 -7.47
N ASP A 125 2.65 -13.43 -8.37
CA ASP A 125 3.45 -13.23 -9.59
C ASP A 125 2.68 -12.47 -10.68
N PHE A 126 2.14 -11.31 -10.35
CA PHE A 126 1.34 -10.49 -11.28
C PHE A 126 2.13 -9.94 -12.47
N ASP A 127 3.44 -9.91 -12.40
CA ASP A 127 4.31 -9.47 -13.50
C ASP A 127 4.41 -10.50 -14.64
N ARG A 128 4.03 -11.77 -14.41
CA ARG A 128 3.94 -12.83 -15.41
C ARG A 128 2.57 -12.93 -16.09
N LEU A 129 1.69 -11.96 -15.90
CA LEU A 129 0.31 -12.02 -16.39
C LEU A 129 0.21 -12.31 -17.89
N GLN A 130 1.04 -11.67 -18.72
CA GLN A 130 1.02 -11.85 -20.17
C GLN A 130 1.46 -13.28 -20.58
N GLU A 131 2.50 -13.79 -19.94
CA GLU A 131 2.98 -15.17 -20.16
C GLU A 131 1.91 -16.20 -19.83
N LEU A 132 1.28 -16.06 -18.65
CA LEU A 132 0.22 -16.97 -18.19
C LEU A 132 -1.02 -16.92 -19.08
N HIS A 133 -1.40 -15.72 -19.54
CA HIS A 133 -2.47 -15.53 -20.51
C HIS A 133 -2.17 -16.31 -21.82
N ASP A 134 -0.98 -16.16 -22.39
CA ASP A 134 -0.62 -16.78 -23.65
C ASP A 134 -0.56 -18.30 -23.56
N ILE A 135 -0.07 -18.83 -22.44
CA ILE A 135 -0.08 -20.27 -22.15
C ILE A 135 -1.53 -20.80 -22.08
N GLY A 136 -2.40 -20.13 -21.29
CA GLY A 136 -3.81 -20.51 -21.15
C GLY A 136 -4.56 -20.44 -22.48
N TYR A 137 -4.36 -19.39 -23.26
CA TYR A 137 -4.96 -19.21 -24.58
C TYR A 137 -4.57 -20.33 -25.55
N ASN A 138 -3.27 -20.61 -25.70
CA ASN A 138 -2.78 -21.64 -26.62
C ASN A 138 -3.23 -23.04 -26.21
N ARG A 139 -3.20 -23.38 -24.92
CA ARG A 139 -3.71 -24.67 -24.42
C ARG A 139 -5.21 -24.82 -24.69
N THR A 140 -6.01 -23.77 -24.51
CA THR A 140 -7.45 -23.78 -24.80
C THR A 140 -7.71 -23.95 -26.29
N LEU A 141 -6.91 -23.31 -27.18
CA LEU A 141 -7.03 -23.51 -28.62
C LEU A 141 -6.80 -24.97 -29.03
N ASN A 142 -5.88 -25.67 -28.41
CA ASN A 142 -5.62 -27.09 -28.68
C ASN A 142 -6.80 -27.99 -28.24
N MET A 143 -7.65 -27.53 -27.33
CA MET A 143 -8.85 -28.24 -26.87
C MET A 143 -10.12 -27.82 -27.64
N MET A 144 -10.01 -26.91 -28.61
CA MET A 144 -11.17 -26.28 -29.25
C MET A 144 -12.05 -27.30 -29.99
N ASP A 145 -11.52 -28.34 -30.56
CA ASP A 145 -12.33 -29.37 -31.24
C ASP A 145 -13.22 -30.13 -30.23
N SER A 146 -12.68 -30.47 -29.07
CA SER A 146 -13.45 -31.10 -27.99
C SER A 146 -14.55 -30.15 -27.45
N ILE A 147 -14.28 -28.86 -27.33
CA ILE A 147 -15.26 -27.86 -26.92
C ILE A 147 -16.35 -27.73 -27.98
N LYS A 148 -15.99 -27.60 -29.26
CA LYS A 148 -16.92 -27.43 -30.38
C LYS A 148 -17.79 -28.66 -30.59
N SER A 149 -17.31 -29.89 -30.32
CA SER A 149 -18.11 -31.11 -30.43
C SER A 149 -19.26 -31.17 -29.42
N ARG A 150 -19.14 -30.48 -28.29
CA ARG A 150 -20.19 -30.45 -27.24
C ARG A 150 -21.09 -29.22 -27.32
N VAL A 151 -20.59 -28.10 -27.84
CA VAL A 151 -21.36 -26.87 -28.01
C VAL A 151 -21.95 -26.81 -29.39
N HIS A 152 -23.18 -27.26 -29.56
CA HIS A 152 -23.82 -27.33 -30.88
C HIS A 152 -24.44 -26.01 -31.32
N ARG A 153 -24.90 -25.19 -30.39
CA ARG A 153 -25.48 -23.89 -30.68
C ARG A 153 -24.41 -22.90 -31.13
N ARG A 154 -24.66 -22.23 -32.25
CA ARG A 154 -23.78 -21.16 -32.77
C ARG A 154 -24.55 -19.85 -32.82
N VAL A 155 -23.88 -18.77 -32.44
CA VAL A 155 -24.40 -17.41 -32.51
C VAL A 155 -23.45 -16.60 -33.39
N ASN A 156 -24.01 -15.80 -34.32
CA ASN A 156 -23.20 -14.93 -35.14
C ASN A 156 -22.44 -13.91 -34.27
N ALA A 157 -21.14 -13.81 -34.49
CA ALA A 157 -20.25 -12.94 -33.71
C ALA A 157 -20.65 -11.46 -33.83
N ASP A 158 -21.15 -11.03 -35.00
CA ASP A 158 -21.57 -9.64 -35.21
C ASP A 158 -22.84 -9.30 -34.41
N ASN A 159 -23.77 -10.26 -34.29
CA ASN A 159 -24.95 -10.08 -33.43
C ASN A 159 -24.56 -9.93 -31.95
N VAL A 160 -23.57 -10.69 -31.49
CA VAL A 160 -23.08 -10.54 -30.10
C VAL A 160 -22.37 -9.18 -29.93
N ARG A 161 -21.58 -8.77 -30.92
CA ARG A 161 -20.91 -7.48 -30.91
C ARG A 161 -21.91 -6.32 -30.89
N LEU A 162 -22.94 -6.38 -31.72
CA LEU A 162 -24.00 -5.38 -31.76
C LEU A 162 -24.76 -5.30 -30.41
N ARG A 163 -25.15 -6.44 -29.84
CA ARG A 163 -25.80 -6.48 -28.53
C ARG A 163 -24.93 -5.87 -27.44
N ARG A 164 -23.61 -6.11 -27.47
CA ARG A 164 -22.67 -5.49 -26.53
C ARG A 164 -22.56 -3.98 -26.72
N LEU A 165 -22.56 -3.51 -27.95
CA LEU A 165 -22.55 -2.07 -28.26
C LEU A 165 -23.81 -1.40 -27.73
N VAL A 166 -24.98 -1.96 -28.02
CA VAL A 166 -26.28 -1.44 -27.51
C VAL A 166 -26.32 -1.48 -25.98
N PHE A 167 -25.82 -2.55 -25.36
CA PHE A 167 -25.75 -2.61 -23.91
C PHE A 167 -24.86 -1.52 -23.33
N ARG A 168 -23.67 -1.29 -23.93
CA ARG A 168 -22.74 -0.26 -23.50
C ARG A 168 -23.25 1.16 -23.70
N SER A 169 -23.97 1.42 -24.82
CA SER A 169 -24.55 2.75 -25.08
C SER A 169 -25.68 3.11 -24.10
N ASN A 170 -26.27 2.13 -23.45
CA ASN A 170 -27.30 2.32 -22.42
C ASN A 170 -26.73 2.40 -21.00
N LEU A 171 -25.42 2.29 -20.84
CA LEU A 171 -24.80 2.51 -19.53
C LEU A 171 -24.66 4.02 -19.27
N PRO A 172 -24.98 4.50 -18.06
CA PRO A 172 -24.77 5.89 -17.70
C PRO A 172 -23.27 6.23 -17.79
N GLN A 173 -22.99 7.47 -18.09
CA GLN A 173 -21.61 7.96 -18.12
C GLN A 173 -21.03 7.93 -16.70
N PHE A 174 -19.83 7.41 -16.53
CA PHE A 174 -19.19 7.27 -15.22
C PHE A 174 -18.62 8.61 -14.76
N THR A 175 -19.53 9.53 -14.42
CA THR A 175 -19.27 10.89 -13.95
C THR A 175 -19.97 11.09 -12.62
N PHE A 176 -19.33 11.78 -11.70
CA PHE A 176 -19.75 11.96 -10.32
C PHE A 176 -20.19 13.38 -10.05
N ARG A 177 -21.26 13.55 -9.24
CA ARG A 177 -21.76 14.84 -8.80
C ARG A 177 -21.34 15.17 -7.37
N ASP A 178 -21.54 14.23 -6.45
CA ASP A 178 -21.34 14.43 -5.03
C ASP A 178 -20.39 13.40 -4.43
N ILE A 179 -19.81 13.78 -3.28
CA ILE A 179 -18.97 12.90 -2.46
C ILE A 179 -19.55 12.83 -1.06
N ILE A 180 -19.99 11.63 -0.67
CA ILE A 180 -20.50 11.31 0.67
C ILE A 180 -19.39 10.58 1.42
N ILE A 181 -18.99 11.10 2.58
CA ILE A 181 -17.86 10.58 3.34
C ILE A 181 -18.32 10.11 4.71
N GLU A 182 -18.03 8.86 5.03
CA GLU A 182 -18.26 8.25 6.34
C GLU A 182 -16.92 7.98 7.04
N GLY A 183 -16.91 8.08 8.38
CA GLY A 183 -15.73 7.80 9.21
C GLY A 183 -14.78 8.99 9.39
N ALA A 184 -15.16 10.19 8.92
CA ALA A 184 -14.39 11.41 9.05
C ALA A 184 -15.26 12.56 9.62
N ASN A 185 -14.64 13.46 10.39
CA ASN A 185 -15.33 14.66 10.89
C ASN A 185 -15.49 15.73 9.78
N ALA A 186 -16.27 16.79 10.02
CA ALA A 186 -16.60 17.79 9.01
C ALA A 186 -15.36 18.47 8.38
N GLN A 187 -14.30 18.71 9.17
CA GLN A 187 -13.05 19.33 8.66
C GLN A 187 -12.25 18.36 7.81
N GLN A 188 -12.17 17.10 8.21
CA GLN A 188 -11.55 16.01 7.45
C GLN A 188 -12.30 15.75 6.15
N GLN A 189 -13.64 15.77 6.17
CA GLN A 189 -14.45 15.66 4.97
C GLN A 189 -14.17 16.80 3.98
N ALA A 190 -14.03 18.03 4.46
CA ALA A 190 -13.67 19.16 3.62
C ALA A 190 -12.29 19.01 2.98
N TYR A 191 -11.29 18.48 3.72
CA TYR A 191 -9.98 18.15 3.20
C TYR A 191 -10.07 17.07 2.12
N ILE A 192 -10.74 15.96 2.43
CA ILE A 192 -10.87 14.82 1.50
C ILE A 192 -11.57 15.25 0.20
N LYS A 193 -12.65 16.05 0.28
CA LYS A 193 -13.38 16.52 -0.90
C LYS A 193 -12.50 17.32 -1.84
N LYS A 194 -11.61 18.17 -1.33
CA LYS A 194 -10.68 18.97 -2.15
C LYS A 194 -9.68 18.16 -2.96
N GLU A 195 -9.39 16.92 -2.55
CA GLU A 195 -8.49 16.04 -3.30
C GLU A 195 -9.12 15.47 -4.58
N PHE A 196 -10.46 15.42 -4.66
CA PHE A 196 -11.19 14.90 -5.81
C PHE A 196 -11.69 16.00 -6.74
N HIS A 197 -12.03 17.15 -6.20
CA HIS A 197 -12.85 18.14 -6.91
C HIS A 197 -12.36 19.56 -6.65
N ASP A 198 -12.23 20.33 -7.73
CA ASP A 198 -12.01 21.76 -7.67
C ASP A 198 -13.37 22.48 -7.53
N GLU A 199 -13.47 23.46 -6.64
CA GLU A 199 -14.72 24.19 -6.34
C GLU A 199 -15.40 24.83 -7.57
N GLU A 200 -14.70 24.89 -8.71
CA GLU A 200 -15.19 25.47 -9.97
C GLU A 200 -16.02 24.51 -10.85
N HIS A 201 -16.04 23.21 -10.55
CA HIS A 201 -16.75 22.21 -11.39
C HIS A 201 -17.83 21.50 -10.58
N GLU A 202 -19.06 21.45 -11.11
CA GLU A 202 -20.19 20.74 -10.46
C GLU A 202 -20.07 19.20 -10.51
N VAL A 203 -19.25 18.69 -11.43
CA VAL A 203 -19.06 17.26 -11.66
C VAL A 203 -17.60 16.92 -11.85
N PHE A 204 -17.21 15.71 -11.50
CA PHE A 204 -15.84 15.19 -11.69
C PHE A 204 -15.84 13.83 -12.39
N THR A 205 -14.77 13.55 -13.10
CA THR A 205 -14.61 12.36 -13.92
C THR A 205 -13.99 11.19 -13.16
N TYR A 206 -13.99 10.01 -13.76
CA TYR A 206 -13.24 8.85 -13.23
C TYR A 206 -11.74 9.13 -13.08
N GLU A 207 -11.13 9.90 -13.95
CA GLU A 207 -9.70 10.25 -13.85
C GLU A 207 -9.43 11.19 -12.65
N ASP A 208 -10.37 12.10 -12.34
CA ASP A 208 -10.30 12.95 -11.16
C ASP A 208 -10.45 12.11 -9.89
N LEU A 209 -11.43 11.19 -9.87
CA LEU A 209 -11.60 10.20 -8.80
C LEU A 209 -10.31 9.42 -8.55
N LYS A 210 -9.74 8.84 -9.59
CA LYS A 210 -8.51 8.05 -9.50
C LYS A 210 -7.35 8.86 -8.95
N ARG A 211 -7.18 10.10 -9.41
CA ARG A 211 -6.13 11.01 -8.94
C ARG A 211 -6.30 11.34 -7.45
N GLY A 212 -7.51 11.74 -7.04
CA GLY A 212 -7.84 12.03 -5.64
C GLY A 212 -7.66 10.82 -4.74
N TYR A 213 -8.12 9.65 -5.16
CA TYR A 213 -7.98 8.41 -4.44
C TYR A 213 -6.51 8.05 -4.15
N PHE A 214 -5.63 8.13 -5.17
CA PHE A 214 -4.22 7.83 -4.97
C PHE A 214 -3.48 8.89 -4.13
N ARG A 215 -3.91 10.15 -4.14
CA ARG A 215 -3.38 11.17 -3.24
C ARG A 215 -3.73 10.86 -1.79
N LEU A 216 -4.99 10.51 -1.53
CA LEU A 216 -5.45 10.15 -0.19
C LEU A 216 -4.82 8.86 0.32
N LEU A 217 -4.59 7.85 -0.53
CA LEU A 217 -3.84 6.65 -0.15
C LEU A 217 -2.38 6.93 0.24
N ALA A 218 -1.81 8.00 -0.28
CA ALA A 218 -0.45 8.43 0.07
C ALA A 218 -0.40 9.27 1.35
N ASP A 219 -1.55 9.68 1.90
CA ASP A 219 -1.65 10.43 3.15
C ASP A 219 -1.53 9.50 4.35
N ASN A 220 -0.55 9.76 5.22
CA ASN A 220 -0.28 8.94 6.40
C ASN A 220 -1.39 9.03 7.46
N MET A 221 -2.33 9.98 7.33
CA MET A 221 -3.46 10.16 8.25
C MET A 221 -4.64 9.26 7.92
N ILE A 222 -4.64 8.63 6.76
CA ILE A 222 -5.71 7.76 6.30
C ILE A 222 -5.21 6.32 6.25
N SER A 223 -5.76 5.46 7.12
CA SER A 223 -5.37 4.05 7.16
C SER A 223 -6.11 3.20 6.13
N GLU A 224 -7.34 3.60 5.79
CA GLU A 224 -8.15 2.88 4.83
C GLU A 224 -9.15 3.82 4.15
N ILE A 225 -9.34 3.62 2.86
CA ILE A 225 -10.35 4.32 2.06
C ILE A 225 -10.99 3.32 1.10
N VAL A 226 -12.31 3.18 1.20
CA VAL A 226 -13.10 2.26 0.37
C VAL A 226 -14.10 3.09 -0.43
N PRO A 227 -13.91 3.21 -1.75
CA PRO A 227 -14.80 3.95 -2.61
C PRO A 227 -15.92 3.05 -3.16
N HIS A 228 -17.14 3.56 -3.18
CA HIS A 228 -18.30 2.97 -3.86
C HIS A 228 -18.96 4.02 -4.76
N ALA A 229 -19.28 3.65 -5.98
CA ALA A 229 -20.04 4.49 -6.91
C ALA A 229 -21.52 4.09 -6.86
N VAL A 230 -22.37 4.98 -6.41
CA VAL A 230 -23.80 4.79 -6.32
C VAL A 230 -24.47 5.59 -7.43
N TYR A 231 -25.19 4.89 -8.32
CA TYR A 231 -25.89 5.53 -9.43
C TYR A 231 -27.19 6.18 -8.95
N ASP A 232 -27.34 7.47 -9.25
CA ASP A 232 -28.57 8.21 -9.02
C ASP A 232 -29.36 8.33 -10.34
N SER A 233 -30.53 7.69 -10.38
CA SER A 233 -31.41 7.66 -11.55
C SER A 233 -32.11 8.98 -11.85
N GLU A 234 -32.14 9.93 -10.90
CA GLU A 234 -32.79 11.23 -11.11
C GLU A 234 -31.86 12.20 -11.86
N SER A 235 -30.57 12.18 -11.51
CA SER A 235 -29.58 13.04 -12.15
C SER A 235 -28.82 12.40 -13.32
N ASP A 236 -28.95 11.07 -13.53
CA ASP A 236 -28.17 10.27 -14.49
C ASP A 236 -26.65 10.31 -14.22
N LEU A 237 -26.26 10.59 -12.97
CA LEU A 237 -24.89 10.71 -12.50
C LEU A 237 -24.63 9.71 -11.35
N TYR A 238 -23.38 9.62 -10.95
CA TYR A 238 -22.99 8.82 -9.79
C TYR A 238 -22.71 9.72 -8.58
N GLU A 239 -22.96 9.19 -7.39
CA GLU A 239 -22.45 9.70 -6.12
C GLU A 239 -21.26 8.84 -5.69
N LEU A 240 -20.19 9.47 -5.24
CA LEU A 240 -19.03 8.78 -4.67
C LEU A 240 -19.20 8.64 -3.17
N HIS A 241 -19.47 7.44 -2.71
CA HIS A 241 -19.49 7.11 -1.29
C HIS A 241 -18.11 6.64 -0.86
N LEU A 242 -17.51 7.30 0.11
CA LEU A 242 -16.19 6.98 0.66
C LEU A 242 -16.33 6.55 2.12
N LYS A 243 -16.00 5.31 2.42
CA LYS A 243 -15.81 4.87 3.81
C LYS A 243 -14.33 5.03 4.15
N VAL A 244 -14.03 5.93 5.09
CA VAL A 244 -12.67 6.30 5.45
C VAL A 244 -12.39 5.89 6.89
N LYS A 245 -11.22 5.31 7.12
CA LYS A 245 -10.69 5.06 8.45
C LYS A 245 -9.46 5.93 8.66
N MET A 246 -9.54 6.80 9.65
CA MET A 246 -8.44 7.67 10.03
C MET A 246 -7.43 6.92 10.88
N GLU A 247 -6.15 7.30 10.78
CA GLU A 247 -5.10 6.84 11.70
C GLU A 247 -5.20 7.55 13.04
N ASP A 248 -4.63 6.93 14.07
CA ASP A 248 -4.55 7.53 15.40
C ASP A 248 -3.68 8.81 15.36
N ASN A 249 -4.13 9.82 16.08
CA ASN A 249 -3.41 11.10 16.12
C ASN A 249 -2.06 11.01 16.85
N PHE A 250 -1.88 10.01 17.72
CA PHE A 250 -0.71 9.88 18.56
C PHE A 250 0.04 8.57 18.28
N SER A 251 1.35 8.68 18.14
CA SER A 251 2.22 7.52 17.89
C SER A 251 3.43 7.52 18.83
N VAL A 252 3.79 6.33 19.32
CA VAL A 252 5.02 6.09 20.07
C VAL A 252 5.85 5.05 19.34
N ARG A 253 7.09 5.36 19.10
CA ARG A 253 8.06 4.47 18.45
C ARG A 253 9.18 4.16 19.43
N LEU A 254 9.41 2.88 19.71
CA LEU A 254 10.50 2.40 20.53
C LEU A 254 11.42 1.54 19.66
N GLY A 255 12.71 1.69 19.84
CA GLY A 255 13.70 0.93 19.10
C GLY A 255 15.05 0.94 19.81
N GLY A 256 16.00 0.25 19.23
CA GLY A 256 17.36 0.22 19.74
C GLY A 256 18.18 -0.92 19.14
N SER A 257 19.46 -0.90 19.42
CA SER A 257 20.38 -1.97 19.09
C SER A 257 21.25 -2.29 20.29
N VAL A 258 21.44 -3.59 20.54
CA VAL A 258 22.37 -4.09 21.53
C VAL A 258 23.45 -4.87 20.80
N SER A 259 24.71 -4.47 21.00
CA SER A 259 25.85 -5.06 20.34
C SER A 259 26.92 -5.42 21.38
N THR A 260 27.79 -6.35 21.03
CA THR A 260 29.00 -6.65 21.80
C THR A 260 30.07 -5.54 21.65
N THR A 261 29.84 -4.55 20.81
CA THR A 261 30.64 -3.34 20.65
C THR A 261 30.01 -2.17 21.40
N SER A 262 30.67 -1.01 21.41
CA SER A 262 30.18 0.23 22.04
C SER A 262 28.99 0.89 21.34
N SER A 263 28.48 0.32 20.25
CA SER A 263 27.39 0.90 19.44
C SER A 263 25.97 0.59 19.98
N ASN A 264 25.82 0.42 21.29
CA ASN A 264 24.51 0.25 21.91
C ASN A 264 23.73 1.56 21.88
N GLN A 265 22.47 1.48 21.47
CA GLN A 265 21.60 2.65 21.32
C GLN A 265 20.17 2.34 21.73
N ILE A 266 19.49 3.32 22.29
CA ILE A 266 18.07 3.32 22.58
C ILE A 266 17.45 4.47 21.80
N TYR A 267 16.30 4.22 21.18
CA TYR A 267 15.53 5.20 20.43
C TYR A 267 14.12 5.31 20.99
N LEU A 268 13.65 6.54 21.15
CA LEU A 268 12.28 6.90 21.50
C LEU A 268 11.79 7.96 20.54
N GLY A 269 10.71 7.67 19.82
CA GLY A 269 10.00 8.64 18.99
C GLY A 269 8.59 8.86 19.52
N ILE A 270 8.16 10.11 19.57
CA ILE A 270 6.80 10.51 19.92
C ILE A 270 6.29 11.37 18.77
N GLY A 271 5.12 11.02 18.23
CA GLY A 271 4.49 11.76 17.14
C GLY A 271 3.07 12.14 17.50
N TYR A 272 2.68 13.35 17.14
CA TYR A 272 1.31 13.81 17.11
C TYR A 272 1.00 14.31 15.69
N GLN A 273 -0.08 13.79 15.11
CA GLN A 273 -0.56 14.16 13.80
C GLN A 273 -2.04 14.47 13.85
N ASN A 274 -2.48 15.40 13.03
CA ASN A 274 -3.88 15.80 12.97
C ASN A 274 -4.24 16.26 11.56
N LEU A 275 -5.31 15.71 11.02
CA LEU A 275 -5.90 16.11 9.76
C LEU A 275 -7.18 16.88 10.01
N ASN A 276 -7.20 18.13 9.59
CA ASN A 276 -8.37 19.00 9.57
C ASN A 276 -8.53 19.58 8.15
N TYR A 277 -8.55 20.90 7.99
CA TYR A 277 -8.50 21.54 6.66
C TYR A 277 -7.14 21.37 5.97
N TYR A 278 -6.11 20.99 6.72
CA TYR A 278 -4.76 20.69 6.29
C TYR A 278 -4.12 19.69 7.27
N SER A 279 -3.15 18.93 6.80
CA SER A 279 -2.43 17.96 7.61
C SER A 279 -1.34 18.63 8.44
N LYS A 280 -1.25 18.30 9.73
CA LYS A 280 -0.21 18.74 10.65
C LYS A 280 0.45 17.53 11.29
N GLU A 281 1.76 17.58 11.42
CA GLU A 281 2.54 16.56 12.10
C GLU A 281 3.60 17.24 12.97
N ILE A 282 3.75 16.79 14.20
CA ILE A 282 4.85 17.18 15.10
C ILE A 282 5.45 15.88 15.62
N THR A 283 6.76 15.70 15.41
CA THR A 283 7.48 14.54 15.96
C THR A 283 8.67 14.97 16.79
N PHE A 284 8.86 14.27 17.88
CA PHE A 284 10.07 14.32 18.67
C PHE A 284 10.77 12.96 18.60
N ASP A 285 12.03 12.96 18.22
CA ASP A 285 12.85 11.76 18.12
C ASP A 285 14.08 11.92 19.02
N GLY A 286 14.25 10.99 19.96
CA GLY A 286 15.38 10.92 20.85
C GLY A 286 16.16 9.64 20.63
N GLN A 287 17.49 9.76 20.56
CA GLN A 287 18.41 8.63 20.45
C GLN A 287 19.53 8.79 21.48
N LEU A 288 19.69 7.80 22.32
CA LEU A 288 20.70 7.77 23.37
C LEU A 288 21.60 6.57 23.18
N GLY A 289 22.90 6.82 23.15
CA GLY A 289 23.92 5.81 23.01
C GLY A 289 25.24 6.26 23.57
N LYS A 290 26.20 5.37 23.70
CA LYS A 290 27.52 5.71 24.20
C LYS A 290 28.30 6.60 23.24
N ILE A 291 28.12 6.38 21.92
CA ILE A 291 28.88 7.07 20.88
C ILE A 291 28.07 8.22 20.28
N TYR A 292 26.76 8.04 20.12
CA TYR A 292 25.89 9.00 19.46
C TYR A 292 24.64 9.27 20.27
N ASN A 293 24.38 10.54 20.53
CA ASN A 293 23.18 11.04 21.15
C ASN A 293 22.53 12.05 20.22
N ASN A 294 21.20 11.99 20.09
CA ASN A 294 20.45 12.93 19.26
C ASN A 294 19.10 13.24 19.90
N ALA A 295 18.67 14.48 19.76
CA ALA A 295 17.31 14.92 19.99
C ALA A 295 16.87 15.78 18.80
N GLN A 296 15.76 15.43 18.17
CA GLN A 296 15.20 16.12 17.02
C GLN A 296 13.74 16.45 17.22
N LEU A 297 13.38 17.66 16.92
CA LEU A 297 11.99 18.11 16.80
C LEU A 297 11.71 18.43 15.35
N MET A 298 10.65 17.86 14.80
CA MET A 298 10.15 18.13 13.44
C MET A 298 8.70 18.59 13.51
N GLY A 299 8.40 19.67 12.80
CA GLY A 299 7.05 20.11 12.50
C GLY A 299 6.82 20.06 10.99
N LYS A 300 5.66 19.56 10.55
CA LYS A 300 5.27 19.48 9.14
C LYS A 300 3.83 19.96 8.97
N ILE A 301 3.56 20.69 7.90
CA ILE A 301 2.23 21.12 7.48
C ILE A 301 2.10 20.86 6.00
N ASP A 302 1.09 20.09 5.62
CA ASP A 302 0.73 19.82 4.23
C ASP A 302 -0.55 20.58 3.88
N LEU A 303 -0.47 21.45 2.89
CA LEU A 303 -1.58 22.29 2.42
C LEU A 303 -2.17 21.69 1.13
N PRO A 304 -3.46 21.33 1.08
CA PRO A 304 -4.16 20.85 -0.11
C PRO A 304 -4.54 22.03 -1.02
N THR A 305 -3.53 22.67 -1.57
CA THR A 305 -3.67 23.75 -2.56
C THR A 305 -3.62 23.15 -3.98
N ASN A 306 -3.94 23.94 -5.02
CA ASN A 306 -3.88 23.49 -6.43
C ASN A 306 -2.51 22.85 -6.76
N ILE A 307 -1.43 23.40 -6.17
CA ILE A 307 -0.12 22.75 -6.12
C ILE A 307 0.12 22.33 -4.68
N PRO A 308 -0.06 21.05 -4.31
CA PRO A 308 0.11 20.59 -2.94
C PRO A 308 1.47 21.02 -2.39
N THR A 309 1.46 21.77 -1.30
CA THR A 309 2.66 22.37 -0.74
C THR A 309 2.92 21.84 0.67
N SER A 310 4.12 21.35 0.91
CA SER A 310 4.55 20.87 2.23
C SER A 310 5.58 21.82 2.83
N PHE A 311 5.32 22.29 4.04
CA PHE A 311 6.27 23.05 4.85
C PHE A 311 6.80 22.14 5.95
N ARG A 312 8.11 22.17 6.17
CA ARG A 312 8.76 21.39 7.22
C ARG A 312 9.77 22.24 7.98
N PHE A 313 9.69 22.16 9.30
CA PHE A 313 10.66 22.70 10.23
C PHE A 313 11.38 21.55 10.93
N ILE A 314 12.70 21.64 11.07
CA ILE A 314 13.51 20.66 11.80
C ILE A 314 14.46 21.42 12.72
N ALA A 315 14.47 21.04 14.00
CA ALA A 315 15.50 21.45 14.95
C ALA A 315 16.16 20.18 15.50
N SER A 316 17.48 20.13 15.50
CA SER A 316 18.23 18.97 15.95
C SER A 316 19.44 19.38 16.78
N ILE A 317 19.69 18.58 17.81
CA ILE A 317 20.91 18.65 18.63
C ILE A 317 21.47 17.24 18.66
N SER A 318 22.74 17.09 18.30
CA SER A 318 23.43 15.80 18.36
C SER A 318 24.83 15.92 18.90
N THR A 319 25.27 14.88 19.59
CA THR A 319 26.64 14.70 20.09
C THR A 319 27.18 13.38 19.59
N PHE A 320 28.35 13.41 19.01
CA PHE A 320 29.08 12.22 18.59
C PHE A 320 30.43 12.15 19.30
N ASP A 321 30.63 11.09 20.09
CA ASP A 321 31.85 10.85 20.86
C ASP A 321 32.68 9.72 20.26
N TYR A 322 33.93 10.02 19.90
CA TYR A 322 34.86 9.05 19.36
C TYR A 322 35.83 8.58 20.41
N TYR A 323 35.82 7.27 20.71
CA TYR A 323 36.74 6.64 21.65
C TYR A 323 37.79 5.81 20.95
N LYS A 324 39.07 6.03 21.30
CA LYS A 324 40.21 5.36 20.65
C LYS A 324 40.29 3.85 20.97
N LYS A 325 39.80 3.41 22.14
CA LYS A 325 39.68 1.99 22.56
C LYS A 325 38.44 1.86 23.43
N ASP A 326 37.58 0.97 23.06
CA ASP A 326 36.39 0.66 23.84
C ASP A 326 36.31 -0.84 24.11
N LYS A 327 36.15 -1.20 25.38
CA LYS A 327 35.90 -2.58 25.84
C LYS A 327 34.53 -2.63 26.51
N LEU A 328 33.71 -3.58 26.12
CA LEU A 328 32.32 -3.71 26.52
C LEU A 328 32.08 -3.74 28.03
N PHE A 329 33.01 -4.30 28.81
CA PHE A 329 32.85 -4.53 30.24
C PHE A 329 33.88 -3.77 31.09
N SER A 330 34.67 -2.87 30.52
CA SER A 330 35.55 -2.01 31.31
C SER A 330 34.91 -0.63 31.44
N ARG A 331 34.82 -0.14 32.68
CA ARG A 331 34.51 1.25 32.95
C ARG A 331 35.70 2.06 32.45
N ASN A 332 35.55 2.62 31.25
CA ASN A 332 36.54 3.56 30.73
C ASN A 332 36.23 4.93 31.32
N ASP A 333 36.98 5.33 32.34
CA ASP A 333 36.92 6.67 32.91
C ASP A 333 37.64 7.69 32.06
N LYS A 334 38.09 7.31 30.84
CA LYS A 334 38.77 8.20 29.91
C LYS A 334 37.78 8.97 29.04
N PRO A 335 37.93 10.30 28.94
CA PRO A 335 37.09 11.10 28.04
C PRO A 335 37.25 10.69 26.57
N SER A 336 36.32 11.12 25.74
CA SER A 336 36.38 10.89 24.30
C SER A 336 37.61 11.56 23.67
N PHE A 337 38.21 10.89 22.70
CA PHE A 337 39.33 11.42 21.95
C PHE A 337 38.93 12.61 21.07
N ASN A 338 37.71 12.56 20.52
CA ASN A 338 37.11 13.63 19.75
C ASN A 338 35.61 13.61 20.03
N SER A 339 35.03 14.77 20.34
CA SER A 339 33.58 14.97 20.52
C SER A 339 33.10 16.03 19.56
N LYS A 340 32.06 15.74 18.84
CA LYS A 340 31.41 16.66 17.90
C LYS A 340 30.00 16.96 18.37
N ASP A 341 29.71 18.23 18.62
CA ASP A 341 28.39 18.72 18.95
C ASP A 341 27.84 19.49 17.76
N GLU A 342 26.67 19.06 17.29
CA GLU A 342 25.95 19.69 16.19
C GLU A 342 24.61 20.22 16.67
N ARG A 343 24.27 21.43 16.32
CA ARG A 343 22.97 22.07 16.58
C ARG A 343 22.54 22.76 15.31
N PHE A 344 21.38 22.40 14.78
CA PHE A 344 20.88 23.08 13.59
C PHE A 344 19.37 23.26 13.60
N VAL A 345 18.94 24.26 12.85
CA VAL A 345 17.55 24.54 12.52
C VAL A 345 17.45 24.62 11.01
N LYS A 346 16.44 23.97 10.45
CA LYS A 346 16.20 23.91 9.00
C LYS A 346 14.73 24.12 8.68
N LEU A 347 14.46 25.01 7.72
CA LEU A 347 13.16 25.20 7.09
C LEU A 347 13.19 24.60 5.70
N MET A 348 12.12 23.92 5.31
CA MET A 348 12.01 23.28 4.00
C MET A 348 10.62 23.53 3.41
N VAL A 349 10.58 23.72 2.10
CA VAL A 349 9.35 23.76 1.30
C VAL A 349 9.47 22.70 0.23
N ALA A 350 8.48 21.84 0.10
CA ALA A 350 8.45 20.80 -0.92
C ALA A 350 7.21 20.96 -1.79
N LEU A 351 7.40 20.86 -3.10
CA LEU A 351 6.37 21.01 -4.14
C LEU A 351 6.45 19.81 -5.10
N PRO A 352 5.38 19.03 -5.29
CA PRO A 352 5.30 18.06 -6.37
C PRO A 352 5.19 18.78 -7.71
N PHE A 353 5.85 18.28 -8.74
CA PHE A 353 5.73 18.80 -10.10
C PHE A 353 5.40 17.72 -11.15
N LEU A 354 5.52 16.44 -10.76
CA LEU A 354 5.03 15.27 -11.50
C LEU A 354 4.52 14.24 -10.49
N ALA A 355 3.79 13.24 -10.95
CA ALA A 355 3.18 12.21 -10.08
C ALA A 355 4.19 11.51 -9.14
N ASN A 356 5.45 11.39 -9.57
CA ASN A 356 6.51 10.70 -8.84
C ASN A 356 7.76 11.59 -8.61
N LYS A 357 7.65 12.92 -8.83
CA LYS A 357 8.75 13.86 -8.68
C LYS A 357 8.36 15.06 -7.84
N ARG A 358 9.31 15.54 -7.02
CA ARG A 358 9.15 16.75 -6.19
C ARG A 358 10.40 17.60 -6.20
N ALA A 359 10.20 18.89 -6.06
CA ALA A 359 11.27 19.85 -5.77
C ALA A 359 11.23 20.20 -4.28
N GLU A 360 12.40 20.35 -3.68
CA GLU A 360 12.57 20.77 -2.28
C GLU A 360 13.50 21.97 -2.21
N PHE A 361 13.11 22.97 -1.47
CA PHE A 361 13.90 24.15 -1.16
C PHE A 361 14.16 24.18 0.34
N SER A 362 15.37 24.43 0.77
CA SER A 362 15.65 24.52 2.19
C SER A 362 16.61 25.63 2.54
N LEU A 363 16.42 26.18 3.72
CA LEU A 363 17.32 27.12 4.38
C LEU A 363 17.63 26.60 5.78
N GLY A 364 18.89 26.61 6.18
CA GLY A 364 19.31 26.12 7.48
C GLY A 364 20.40 26.95 8.09
N TYR A 365 20.36 27.05 9.40
CA TYR A 365 21.41 27.59 10.23
C TYR A 365 21.87 26.55 11.23
N GLY A 366 23.18 26.41 11.39
CA GLY A 366 23.74 25.43 12.30
C GLY A 366 25.04 25.93 12.99
N GLN A 367 25.32 25.29 14.10
CA GLN A 367 26.58 25.41 14.81
C GLN A 367 27.18 24.03 15.01
N LEU A 368 28.42 23.90 14.59
CA LEU A 368 29.24 22.71 14.80
C LEU A 368 30.38 23.08 15.78
N GLU A 369 30.58 22.24 16.76
CA GLU A 369 31.64 22.38 17.76
C GLU A 369 32.41 21.07 17.84
N ASP A 370 33.72 21.16 17.55
CA ASP A 370 34.67 20.05 17.63
C ASP A 370 35.56 20.24 18.84
N ASN A 371 35.58 19.27 19.76
CA ASN A 371 36.49 19.15 20.86
C ASN A 371 37.44 17.99 20.61
N TYR A 372 38.73 18.25 20.45
CA TYR A 372 39.71 17.23 20.05
C TYR A 372 41.06 17.42 20.71
N PHE A 373 41.84 16.35 20.78
CA PHE A 373 43.23 16.39 21.22
C PHE A 373 44.15 16.25 20.02
N GLN A 374 45.16 17.13 19.95
CA GLN A 374 46.11 17.15 18.80
C GLN A 374 47.09 15.98 18.84
N SER A 375 47.38 15.40 20.02
CA SER A 375 48.32 14.31 20.21
C SER A 375 47.64 12.94 20.26
N SER A 376 48.29 11.94 19.69
CA SER A 376 47.86 10.53 19.85
C SER A 376 48.25 9.92 21.21
N VAL A 377 49.15 10.53 21.94
CA VAL A 377 49.54 10.19 23.32
C VAL A 377 49.00 11.28 24.22
N ILE A 378 47.92 10.99 24.95
CA ILE A 378 47.19 11.96 25.76
C ILE A 378 47.37 11.61 27.22
N ASP A 379 47.82 12.56 28.03
CA ASP A 379 47.75 12.56 29.49
C ASP A 379 46.51 13.39 29.88
N PHE A 380 45.35 12.72 30.09
CA PHE A 380 44.08 13.37 30.37
C PHE A 380 44.06 14.20 31.66
N ASP A 381 45.06 14.04 32.55
CA ASP A 381 45.21 14.83 33.78
C ASP A 381 45.92 16.17 33.49
N LYS A 382 46.69 16.27 32.39
CA LYS A 382 47.52 17.41 32.07
C LYS A 382 47.12 18.08 30.74
N ASP A 383 46.71 17.28 29.75
CA ASP A 383 46.42 17.81 28.42
C ASP A 383 44.98 18.33 28.38
N ARG A 384 44.83 19.50 27.76
CA ARG A 384 43.51 20.10 27.50
C ARG A 384 43.14 19.85 26.05
N SER A 385 41.82 19.59 25.83
CA SER A 385 41.30 19.51 24.47
C SER A 385 41.23 20.88 23.83
N ASP A 386 41.54 20.94 22.55
CA ASP A 386 41.29 22.12 21.71
C ASP A 386 39.80 22.12 21.28
N ARG A 387 39.29 23.33 21.06
CA ARG A 387 37.92 23.56 20.66
C ARG A 387 37.84 24.40 19.40
N SER A 388 37.15 23.90 18.41
CA SER A 388 36.80 24.63 17.18
C SER A 388 35.31 24.81 17.05
N THR A 389 34.84 26.01 16.74
CA THR A 389 33.41 26.31 16.58
C THR A 389 33.16 26.93 15.22
N TYR A 390 32.22 26.32 14.48
CA TYR A 390 31.82 26.78 13.15
C TYR A 390 30.32 27.16 13.20
N LYS A 391 30.00 28.32 12.61
CA LYS A 391 28.63 28.77 12.38
C LYS A 391 28.37 28.69 10.90
N LEU A 392 27.30 27.99 10.50
CA LEU A 392 27.00 27.69 9.11
C LEU A 392 25.60 28.25 8.79
N LEU A 393 25.52 28.98 7.70
CA LEU A 393 24.25 29.33 7.06
C LEU A 393 24.28 28.72 5.68
N GLY A 394 23.27 27.92 5.36
CA GLY A 394 23.26 27.21 4.09
C GLY A 394 21.86 27.11 3.52
N GLY A 395 21.81 27.01 2.20
CA GLY A 395 20.58 26.75 1.45
C GLY A 395 20.75 25.57 0.52
N SER A 396 19.65 24.87 0.20
CA SER A 396 19.68 23.81 -0.81
C SER A 396 18.45 23.81 -1.70
N ILE A 397 18.66 23.38 -2.94
CA ILE A 397 17.60 23.04 -3.89
C ILE A 397 17.80 21.59 -4.26
N GLY A 398 16.75 20.79 -4.10
CA GLY A 398 16.75 19.36 -4.38
C GLY A 398 15.64 18.98 -5.35
N PHE A 399 15.94 18.07 -6.27
CA PHE A 399 14.97 17.40 -7.12
C PHE A 399 15.02 15.91 -6.81
N TYR A 400 13.85 15.35 -6.54
CA TYR A 400 13.70 13.94 -6.15
C TYR A 400 12.68 13.28 -7.04
N GLY A 401 13.00 12.10 -7.54
CA GLY A 401 12.08 11.25 -8.29
C GLY A 401 12.26 9.80 -7.89
N SER A 402 11.19 9.04 -7.80
CA SER A 402 11.25 7.62 -7.48
C SER A 402 10.16 6.86 -8.19
N THR A 403 10.55 5.78 -8.86
CA THR A 403 9.64 4.77 -9.42
C THR A 403 9.92 3.39 -8.82
N LEU A 404 10.62 3.35 -7.69
CA LEU A 404 10.94 2.09 -7.01
C LEU A 404 9.67 1.37 -6.58
N ASN A 405 9.60 0.06 -6.84
CA ASN A 405 8.48 -0.79 -6.44
C ASN A 405 8.36 -0.98 -4.92
N THR A 406 9.48 -0.86 -4.18
CA THR A 406 9.51 -0.91 -2.71
C THR A 406 10.54 0.09 -2.17
N ARG A 407 10.37 0.54 -0.91
CA ARG A 407 11.36 1.43 -0.26
C ARG A 407 12.62 0.69 0.19
N GLN A 408 12.48 -0.57 0.60
CA GLN A 408 13.60 -1.42 1.02
C GLN A 408 13.68 -2.61 0.07
N TYR A 409 14.91 -2.97 -0.33
CA TYR A 409 15.17 -4.09 -1.22
C TYR A 409 14.42 -3.99 -2.56
N ALA A 410 14.41 -2.79 -3.16
CA ALA A 410 13.78 -2.54 -4.46
C ALA A 410 14.41 -3.43 -5.55
N THR A 411 13.56 -4.09 -6.33
CA THR A 411 13.96 -4.95 -7.44
C THR A 411 13.67 -4.36 -8.81
N LYS A 412 12.82 -3.31 -8.87
CA LYS A 412 12.43 -2.60 -10.09
C LYS A 412 12.31 -1.09 -9.83
N GLY A 413 12.52 -0.31 -10.88
CA GLY A 413 12.39 1.14 -10.85
C GLY A 413 13.73 1.86 -10.70
N TYR A 414 13.65 3.19 -10.56
CA TYR A 414 14.81 4.05 -10.37
C TYR A 414 14.55 5.09 -9.29
N LEU A 415 15.63 5.58 -8.70
CA LEU A 415 15.64 6.70 -7.77
C LEU A 415 16.53 7.79 -8.34
N GLU A 416 15.98 8.99 -8.53
CA GLU A 416 16.70 10.19 -8.94
C GLU A 416 16.81 11.14 -7.76
N LYS A 417 18.02 11.63 -7.50
CA LYS A 417 18.26 12.63 -6.48
C LYS A 417 19.33 13.61 -6.96
N LEU A 418 18.94 14.84 -7.21
CA LEU A 418 19.85 15.94 -7.56
C LEU A 418 19.72 17.01 -6.48
N ILE A 419 20.83 17.37 -5.84
CA ILE A 419 20.87 18.40 -4.80
C ILE A 419 21.99 19.36 -5.12
N ALA A 420 21.67 20.64 -5.16
CA ALA A 420 22.63 21.74 -5.11
C ALA A 420 22.54 22.43 -3.75
N GLN A 421 23.65 22.66 -3.10
CA GLN A 421 23.70 23.31 -1.78
C GLN A 421 24.85 24.27 -1.68
N VAL A 422 24.67 25.36 -0.95
CA VAL A 422 25.63 26.41 -0.64
C VAL A 422 25.74 26.57 0.85
#